data_ab8fcd861bf87aac1639f13692082bd2
#
_entry.id   ab8fcd861bf87aac1639f13692082bd2
#
_cell.length_a   1.000
_cell.length_b   1.000
_cell.length_c   1.000
_cell.angle_alpha   90.00
_cell.angle_beta   90.00
_cell.angle_gamma   90.00
#
_symmetry.space_group_name_H-M   'P 1'
#
loop_
_entity.id
_entity.type
_entity.pdbx_description
1 polymer ?
#
loop_
_entity_poly.entity_id
_entity_poly.type
_entity_poly.pdbx_seq_one_letter_code
_entity_poly.pdbx_strand_id
1 'polypeptide(L)'
;RAGGGWHSPARRVKKKRPPFGLRPTGLAPIAFLWKNLISAGQAFTLRTWLLLAFVAVCIGGPMGASRRTPEWLLPTVGIVTAILAGYSLLLGPAILRQDLRQDLVNADVLKMYPLRGWQIVLGELLAPTAILTGAQWCLLLLAATTFSQTPGGGLIPLASRLSIGVGAAIIAPTLNLISLIIPNASVLLFPSWVQTGRERGGGIEVMGQRLIFMLGSVLIFAFALVPAAALFALVLFAMKIFISITAAVPLAAAFAAMVMAAEAAFAVWWMGRLFERFDLSAESLS
;
A
#
# COMPACT_ATOMS: atom_id res chain seq x y z
N ARG A 1 23.56 56.76 8.00
CA ARG A 1 23.48 55.79 6.88
C ARG A 1 22.46 54.75 7.30
N ALA A 2 21.28 54.77 6.65
CA ALA A 2 20.14 53.94 6.93
C ALA A 2 20.37 52.52 6.39
N GLY A 3 20.31 51.53 7.27
CA GLY A 3 20.31 50.12 6.93
C GLY A 3 18.92 49.70 6.44
N GLY A 4 18.76 49.56 5.14
CA GLY A 4 17.54 49.02 4.53
C GLY A 4 17.39 47.55 4.86
N GLY A 5 16.47 47.21 5.75
CA GLY A 5 16.08 45.84 6.04
C GLY A 5 15.31 45.27 4.83
N TRP A 6 15.86 44.25 4.21
CA TRP A 6 15.17 43.45 3.18
C TRP A 6 14.11 42.61 3.84
N HIS A 7 12.89 43.12 3.95
CA HIS A 7 11.75 42.33 4.29
C HIS A 7 11.34 41.51 3.05
N SER A 8 11.83 40.27 2.94
CA SER A 8 11.30 39.34 1.99
C SER A 8 9.81 39.19 2.26
N PRO A 9 8.90 39.34 1.27
CA PRO A 9 7.48 39.19 1.49
C PRO A 9 7.22 37.74 1.92
N ALA A 10 6.64 37.56 3.11
CA ALA A 10 6.29 36.27 3.63
C ALA A 10 5.43 35.52 2.59
N ARG A 11 6.01 34.48 1.98
CA ARG A 11 5.36 33.64 1.00
C ARG A 11 4.09 33.07 1.65
N ARG A 12 2.91 33.53 1.23
CA ARG A 12 1.63 33.02 1.71
C ARG A 12 1.58 31.50 1.47
N VAL A 13 1.86 30.73 2.52
CA VAL A 13 1.73 29.28 2.48
C VAL A 13 0.26 28.96 2.27
N LYS A 14 -0.10 28.43 1.10
CA LYS A 14 -1.47 27.96 0.82
C LYS A 14 -1.83 26.92 1.85
N LYS A 15 -2.81 27.21 2.70
CA LYS A 15 -3.30 26.29 3.74
C LYS A 15 -3.87 25.06 3.04
N LYS A 16 -3.20 23.92 3.18
CA LYS A 16 -3.68 22.66 2.61
C LYS A 16 -4.99 22.27 3.30
N ARG A 17 -5.98 21.81 2.53
CA ARG A 17 -7.26 21.36 3.10
C ARG A 17 -7.04 20.04 3.83
N PRO A 18 -7.59 19.88 5.04
CA PRO A 18 -7.48 18.61 5.76
C PRO A 18 -8.27 17.51 5.04
N PRO A 19 -7.77 16.26 4.99
CA PRO A 19 -8.46 15.14 4.37
C PRO A 19 -9.76 14.76 5.09
N PHE A 20 -9.77 14.90 6.41
CA PHE A 20 -10.93 14.69 7.30
C PHE A 20 -10.75 15.48 8.60
N GLY A 21 -11.84 15.65 9.39
CA GLY A 21 -11.79 16.32 10.69
C GLY A 21 -11.21 15.40 11.78
N LEU A 22 -10.17 15.84 12.50
CA LEU A 22 -9.66 15.14 13.67
C LEU A 22 -10.48 15.50 14.90
N ARG A 23 -10.80 14.49 15.72
CA ARG A 23 -11.34 14.70 17.08
C ARG A 23 -10.19 14.94 18.06
N PRO A 24 -10.41 15.69 19.15
CA PRO A 24 -9.37 15.95 20.16
C PRO A 24 -8.94 14.69 20.92
N THR A 25 -9.78 13.66 20.94
CA THR A 25 -9.51 12.35 21.55
C THR A 25 -9.69 11.25 20.52
N GLY A 26 -8.78 10.27 20.48
CA GLY A 26 -8.85 9.16 19.52
C GLY A 26 -7.59 8.31 19.50
N LEU A 27 -7.51 7.43 18.51
CA LEU A 27 -6.36 6.56 18.29
C LEU A 27 -5.19 7.35 17.68
N ALA A 28 -4.05 7.36 18.34
CA ALA A 28 -2.84 8.05 17.90
C ALA A 28 -2.42 7.72 16.45
N PRO A 29 -2.48 6.46 15.96
CA PRO A 29 -2.15 6.15 14.57
C PRO A 29 -2.98 6.92 13.54
N ILE A 30 -4.22 7.30 13.85
CA ILE A 30 -5.08 8.09 12.94
C ILE A 30 -4.54 9.52 12.75
N ALA A 31 -3.90 10.10 13.79
CA ALA A 31 -3.28 11.42 13.67
C ALA A 31 -2.08 11.38 12.69
N PHE A 32 -1.27 10.32 12.73
CA PHE A 32 -0.18 10.09 11.78
C PHE A 32 -0.72 9.87 10.36
N LEU A 33 -1.75 9.05 10.20
CA LEU A 33 -2.45 8.90 8.93
C LEU A 33 -2.86 10.26 8.36
N TRP A 34 -3.51 11.09 9.17
CA TRP A 34 -3.95 12.42 8.78
C TRP A 34 -2.78 13.33 8.38
N LYS A 35 -1.70 13.36 9.18
CA LYS A 35 -0.46 14.10 8.87
C LYS A 35 0.10 13.68 7.52
N ASN A 36 0.25 12.39 7.29
CA ASN A 36 0.89 11.83 6.10
C ASN A 36 0.01 11.99 4.84
N LEU A 37 -1.32 11.89 4.96
CA LEU A 37 -2.24 12.22 3.87
C LEU A 37 -2.19 13.70 3.47
N ILE A 38 -2.04 14.63 4.44
CA ILE A 38 -1.81 16.04 4.12
C ILE A 38 -0.48 16.24 3.39
N SER A 39 0.57 15.54 3.84
CA SER A 39 1.89 15.58 3.21
C SER A 39 1.85 15.05 1.78
N ALA A 40 1.12 13.94 1.54
CA ALA A 40 0.91 13.35 0.23
C ALA A 40 0.16 14.29 -0.75
N GLY A 41 -0.54 15.29 -0.23
CA GLY A 41 -1.18 16.33 -1.00
C GLY A 41 -2.60 16.01 -1.45
N GLN A 42 -3.19 16.95 -2.23
CA GLN A 42 -4.58 16.85 -2.68
C GLN A 42 -4.84 15.72 -3.69
N ALA A 43 -3.79 15.17 -4.32
CA ALA A 43 -3.91 14.08 -5.28
C ALA A 43 -4.57 12.81 -4.68
N PHE A 44 -4.47 12.65 -3.35
CA PHE A 44 -4.95 11.44 -2.65
C PHE A 44 -6.15 11.72 -1.74
N THR A 45 -7.03 12.64 -2.11
CA THR A 45 -8.28 12.86 -1.37
C THR A 45 -9.32 11.79 -1.74
N LEU A 46 -10.24 11.49 -0.82
CA LEU A 46 -11.38 10.59 -1.09
C LEU A 46 -12.13 11.01 -2.36
N ARG A 47 -12.25 12.32 -2.61
CA ARG A 47 -12.90 12.86 -3.82
C ARG A 47 -12.18 12.42 -5.09
N THR A 48 -10.84 12.42 -5.11
CA THR A 48 -10.03 11.96 -6.25
C THR A 48 -10.26 10.48 -6.50
N TRP A 49 -10.29 9.66 -5.43
CA TRP A 49 -10.55 8.23 -5.54
C TRP A 49 -11.95 7.91 -6.03
N LEU A 50 -12.96 8.61 -5.51
CA LEU A 50 -14.34 8.46 -5.98
C LEU A 50 -14.48 8.89 -7.45
N LEU A 51 -13.80 9.95 -7.86
CA LEU A 51 -13.78 10.36 -9.27
C LEU A 51 -13.13 9.29 -10.15
N LEU A 52 -11.99 8.75 -9.76
CA LEU A 52 -11.31 7.68 -10.50
C LEU A 52 -12.17 6.41 -10.59
N ALA A 53 -12.82 6.01 -9.48
CA ALA A 53 -13.73 4.88 -9.48
C ALA A 53 -14.95 5.14 -10.40
N PHE A 54 -15.52 6.34 -10.35
CA PHE A 54 -16.63 6.74 -11.24
C PHE A 54 -16.18 6.69 -12.71
N VAL A 55 -15.02 7.24 -13.04
CA VAL A 55 -14.47 7.19 -14.40
C VAL A 55 -14.24 5.74 -14.84
N ALA A 56 -13.71 4.87 -13.96
CA ALA A 56 -13.52 3.46 -14.26
C ALA A 56 -14.84 2.74 -14.59
N VAL A 57 -15.91 3.04 -13.84
CA VAL A 57 -17.25 2.49 -14.11
C VAL A 57 -17.83 3.06 -15.40
N CYS A 58 -17.72 4.38 -15.63
CA CYS A 58 -18.23 5.04 -16.83
C CYS A 58 -17.51 4.60 -18.11
N ILE A 59 -16.22 4.27 -18.00
CA ILE A 59 -15.45 3.74 -19.15
C ILE A 59 -15.75 2.26 -19.35
N GLY A 60 -15.70 1.45 -18.29
CA GLY A 60 -15.88 0.00 -18.38
C GLY A 60 -17.31 -0.41 -18.77
N GLY A 61 -18.33 0.28 -18.26
CA GLY A 61 -19.74 -0.04 -18.50
C GLY A 61 -20.17 0.17 -19.96
N PRO A 62 -20.12 1.40 -20.51
CA PRO A 62 -20.55 1.68 -21.88
C PRO A 62 -19.68 1.03 -22.95
N MET A 63 -18.38 0.89 -22.72
CA MET A 63 -17.49 0.18 -23.66
C MET A 63 -17.88 -1.29 -23.78
N GLY A 64 -18.30 -1.94 -22.68
CA GLY A 64 -18.79 -3.31 -22.70
C GLY A 64 -20.12 -3.49 -23.44
N ALA A 65 -20.94 -2.42 -23.52
CA ALA A 65 -22.23 -2.42 -24.20
C ALA A 65 -22.18 -1.98 -25.67
N SER A 66 -21.07 -1.37 -26.11
CA SER A 66 -20.94 -0.80 -27.46
C SER A 66 -20.49 -1.85 -28.48
N ARG A 67 -21.31 -2.09 -29.51
CA ARG A 67 -20.96 -2.95 -30.66
C ARG A 67 -19.82 -2.36 -31.55
N ARG A 68 -19.40 -1.13 -31.31
CA ARG A 68 -18.34 -0.44 -32.09
C ARG A 68 -16.93 -0.61 -31.50
N THR A 69 -16.81 -1.12 -30.26
CA THR A 69 -15.49 -1.37 -29.69
C THR A 69 -14.90 -2.66 -30.26
N PRO A 70 -13.63 -2.66 -30.64
CA PRO A 70 -12.94 -3.90 -31.04
C PRO A 70 -13.04 -4.95 -29.93
N GLU A 71 -13.36 -6.20 -30.27
CA GLU A 71 -13.56 -7.30 -29.31
C GLU A 71 -12.34 -7.55 -28.41
N TRP A 72 -11.13 -7.24 -28.90
CA TRP A 72 -9.88 -7.41 -28.18
C TRP A 72 -9.60 -6.29 -27.15
N LEU A 73 -10.19 -5.11 -27.30
CA LEU A 73 -9.83 -3.92 -26.50
C LEU A 73 -10.20 -4.09 -25.03
N LEU A 74 -11.42 -4.50 -24.73
CA LEU A 74 -11.91 -4.66 -23.35
C LEU A 74 -11.12 -5.73 -22.56
N PRO A 75 -10.94 -6.96 -23.08
CA PRO A 75 -10.13 -7.95 -22.42
C PRO A 75 -8.70 -7.48 -22.17
N THR A 76 -8.10 -6.78 -23.13
CA THR A 76 -6.74 -6.24 -23.00
C THR A 76 -6.65 -5.20 -21.89
N VAL A 77 -7.59 -4.26 -21.81
CA VAL A 77 -7.66 -3.29 -20.71
C VAL A 77 -7.80 -4.01 -19.36
N GLY A 78 -8.67 -5.04 -19.28
CA GLY A 78 -8.84 -5.84 -18.07
C GLY A 78 -7.57 -6.55 -17.64
N ILE A 79 -6.85 -7.17 -18.58
CA ILE A 79 -5.57 -7.84 -18.30
C ILE A 79 -4.53 -6.83 -17.81
N VAL A 80 -4.37 -5.70 -18.53
CA VAL A 80 -3.38 -4.67 -18.18
C VAL A 80 -3.65 -4.10 -16.78
N THR A 81 -4.90 -3.80 -16.47
CA THR A 81 -5.26 -3.26 -15.14
C THR A 81 -5.10 -4.27 -14.02
N ALA A 82 -5.37 -5.56 -14.27
CA ALA A 82 -5.10 -6.64 -13.31
C ALA A 82 -3.59 -6.80 -13.06
N ILE A 83 -2.78 -6.76 -14.13
CA ILE A 83 -1.32 -6.79 -14.04
C ILE A 83 -0.80 -5.58 -13.26
N LEU A 84 -1.29 -4.36 -13.54
CA LEU A 84 -0.90 -3.15 -12.82
C LEU A 84 -1.28 -3.22 -11.34
N ALA A 85 -2.44 -3.79 -11.00
CA ALA A 85 -2.83 -4.02 -9.62
C ALA A 85 -1.84 -4.97 -8.91
N GLY A 86 -1.39 -6.03 -9.57
CA GLY A 86 -0.35 -6.93 -9.05
C GLY A 86 1.01 -6.25 -8.91
N TYR A 87 1.46 -5.53 -9.94
CA TYR A 87 2.73 -4.80 -9.90
C TYR A 87 2.77 -3.71 -8.82
N SER A 88 1.63 -3.09 -8.52
CA SER A 88 1.55 -2.08 -7.46
C SER A 88 1.91 -2.62 -6.07
N LEU A 89 1.75 -3.92 -5.81
CA LEU A 89 2.20 -4.57 -4.57
C LEU A 89 3.73 -4.59 -4.44
N LEU A 90 4.43 -4.81 -5.54
CA LEU A 90 5.90 -4.91 -5.55
C LEU A 90 6.56 -3.54 -5.65
N LEU A 91 6.04 -2.67 -6.52
CA LEU A 91 6.62 -1.36 -6.80
C LEU A 91 6.08 -0.26 -5.87
N GLY A 92 4.88 -0.43 -5.32
CA GLY A 92 4.23 0.54 -4.44
C GLY A 92 5.12 0.99 -3.27
N PRO A 93 5.72 0.07 -2.49
CA PRO A 93 6.63 0.42 -1.40
C PRO A 93 7.89 1.16 -1.84
N ALA A 94 8.32 1.01 -3.09
CA ALA A 94 9.46 1.73 -3.65
C ALA A 94 9.10 3.15 -4.12
N ILE A 95 7.87 3.34 -4.60
CA ILE A 95 7.35 4.62 -5.10
C ILE A 95 6.87 5.50 -3.94
N LEU A 96 6.11 4.93 -3.00
CA LEU A 96 5.60 5.64 -1.82
C LEU A 96 6.61 5.53 -0.68
N ARG A 97 7.40 6.59 -0.52
CA ARG A 97 8.40 6.70 0.56
C ARG A 97 7.92 7.52 1.76
N GLN A 98 6.64 7.87 1.81
CA GLN A 98 6.03 8.64 2.90
C GLN A 98 5.64 7.68 4.04
N ASP A 99 6.64 7.03 4.62
CA ASP A 99 6.51 6.06 5.70
C ASP A 99 7.64 6.25 6.73
N LEU A 100 7.77 5.34 7.70
CA LEU A 100 8.79 5.39 8.75
C LEU A 100 10.21 5.62 8.22
N ARG A 101 10.54 5.14 7.02
CA ARG A 101 11.87 5.32 6.39
C ARG A 101 12.22 6.80 6.16
N GLN A 102 11.23 7.63 5.85
CA GLN A 102 11.42 9.06 5.66
C GLN A 102 11.56 9.80 7.01
N ASP A 103 10.76 9.40 7.98
CA ASP A 103 10.69 10.08 9.28
C ASP A 103 11.74 9.55 10.29
N LEU A 104 12.45 8.47 9.96
CA LEU A 104 13.48 7.88 10.82
C LEU A 104 14.65 8.85 11.10
N VAL A 105 14.94 9.76 10.18
CA VAL A 105 15.93 10.86 10.38
C VAL A 105 15.53 11.73 11.58
N ASN A 106 14.24 11.80 11.90
CA ASN A 106 13.70 12.56 13.03
C ASN A 106 13.20 11.61 14.14
N ALA A 107 13.81 10.42 14.29
CA ALA A 107 13.38 9.40 15.25
C ALA A 107 13.34 9.95 16.69
N ASP A 108 14.29 10.81 17.06
CA ASP A 108 14.34 11.44 18.40
C ASP A 108 13.11 12.31 18.66
N VAL A 109 12.66 13.06 17.66
CA VAL A 109 11.43 13.87 17.76
C VAL A 109 10.20 12.97 17.88
N LEU A 110 10.14 11.86 17.14
CA LEU A 110 9.05 10.90 17.22
C LEU A 110 9.00 10.21 18.59
N LYS A 111 10.15 9.94 19.21
CA LYS A 111 10.24 9.35 20.57
C LYS A 111 9.85 10.32 21.69
N MET A 112 9.84 11.63 21.45
CA MET A 112 9.37 12.61 22.42
C MET A 112 7.85 12.56 22.62
N TYR A 113 7.09 11.97 21.68
CA TYR A 113 5.65 11.78 21.87
C TYR A 113 5.40 10.67 22.92
N PRO A 114 4.42 10.84 23.84
CA PRO A 114 4.07 9.84 24.85
C PRO A 114 3.28 8.68 24.23
N LEU A 115 3.85 8.04 23.21
CA LEU A 115 3.22 6.98 22.43
C LEU A 115 4.08 5.72 22.48
N ARG A 116 3.42 4.55 22.40
CA ARG A 116 4.11 3.27 22.27
C ARG A 116 4.67 3.15 20.86
N GLY A 117 5.84 2.53 20.68
CA GLY A 117 6.50 2.39 19.38
C GLY A 117 5.61 1.79 18.30
N TRP A 118 4.77 0.79 18.61
CA TRP A 118 3.85 0.21 17.65
C TRP A 118 2.79 1.20 17.12
N GLN A 119 2.38 2.19 17.93
CA GLN A 119 1.42 3.22 17.51
C GLN A 119 2.03 4.17 16.48
N ILE A 120 3.31 4.49 16.66
CA ILE A 120 4.07 5.32 15.72
C ILE A 120 4.27 4.55 14.40
N VAL A 121 4.80 3.32 14.50
CA VAL A 121 5.03 2.47 13.33
C VAL A 121 3.75 2.25 12.52
N LEU A 122 2.65 1.85 13.17
CA LEU A 122 1.37 1.67 12.51
C LEU A 122 0.90 2.97 11.86
N GLY A 123 1.00 4.08 12.59
CA GLY A 123 0.58 5.39 12.09
C GLY A 123 1.31 5.81 10.82
N GLU A 124 2.63 5.59 10.76
CA GLU A 124 3.44 5.90 9.57
C GLU A 124 3.11 4.97 8.38
N LEU A 125 2.76 3.71 8.64
CA LEU A 125 2.42 2.74 7.59
C LEU A 125 0.98 2.89 7.05
N LEU A 126 0.05 3.47 7.83
CA LEU A 126 -1.37 3.56 7.43
C LEU A 126 -1.60 4.40 6.18
N ALA A 127 -0.90 5.53 6.04
CA ALA A 127 -1.11 6.43 4.91
C ALA A 127 -0.68 5.79 3.56
N PRO A 128 0.54 5.27 3.40
CA PRO A 128 0.92 4.59 2.17
C PRO A 128 0.06 3.34 1.92
N THR A 129 -0.32 2.58 2.97
CA THR A 129 -1.25 1.46 2.84
C THR A 129 -2.59 1.89 2.26
N ALA A 130 -3.20 2.96 2.78
CA ALA A 130 -4.47 3.47 2.31
C ALA A 130 -4.40 3.96 0.85
N ILE A 131 -3.31 4.64 0.48
CA ILE A 131 -3.09 5.15 -0.88
C ILE A 131 -2.97 3.99 -1.87
N LEU A 132 -2.11 2.99 -1.57
CA LEU A 132 -1.93 1.82 -2.43
C LEU A 132 -3.22 1.02 -2.57
N THR A 133 -3.91 0.79 -1.45
CA THR A 133 -5.19 0.07 -1.44
C THR A 133 -6.25 0.79 -2.28
N GLY A 134 -6.37 2.11 -2.15
CA GLY A 134 -7.30 2.89 -2.96
C GLY A 134 -6.99 2.80 -4.45
N ALA A 135 -5.70 2.89 -4.83
CA ALA A 135 -5.26 2.72 -6.22
C ALA A 135 -5.62 1.31 -6.75
N GLN A 136 -5.33 0.29 -5.96
CA GLN A 136 -5.65 -1.09 -6.35
C GLN A 136 -7.14 -1.33 -6.47
N TRP A 137 -7.97 -0.79 -5.58
CA TRP A 137 -9.41 -0.92 -5.69
C TRP A 137 -9.95 -0.31 -6.98
N CYS A 138 -9.43 0.84 -7.42
CA CYS A 138 -9.78 1.42 -8.72
C CYS A 138 -9.35 0.51 -9.88
N LEU A 139 -8.14 -0.04 -9.85
CA LEU A 139 -7.64 -0.97 -10.86
C LEU A 139 -8.42 -2.28 -10.89
N LEU A 140 -8.74 -2.86 -9.72
CA LEU A 140 -9.54 -4.07 -9.60
C LEU A 140 -10.98 -3.87 -10.09
N LEU A 141 -11.59 -2.71 -9.80
CA LEU A 141 -12.90 -2.36 -10.31
C LEU A 141 -12.89 -2.27 -11.83
N LEU A 142 -11.89 -1.63 -12.41
CA LEU A 142 -11.73 -1.54 -13.87
C LEU A 142 -11.46 -2.93 -14.46
N ALA A 143 -10.62 -3.74 -13.85
CA ALA A 143 -10.37 -5.12 -14.28
C ALA A 143 -11.66 -5.96 -14.22
N ALA A 144 -12.41 -5.92 -13.13
CA ALA A 144 -13.65 -6.69 -12.96
C ALA A 144 -14.74 -6.32 -13.99
N THR A 145 -14.78 -5.05 -14.42
CA THR A 145 -15.75 -4.58 -15.42
C THR A 145 -15.33 -4.89 -16.86
N THR A 146 -14.01 -4.89 -17.16
CA THR A 146 -13.49 -4.99 -18.54
C THR A 146 -12.95 -6.37 -18.89
N PHE A 147 -12.46 -7.17 -17.93
CA PHE A 147 -11.90 -8.50 -18.16
C PHE A 147 -13.00 -9.54 -18.48
N SER A 148 -13.54 -9.47 -19.70
CA SER A 148 -14.73 -10.24 -20.11
C SER A 148 -14.45 -11.58 -20.77
N GLN A 149 -13.21 -11.84 -21.20
CA GLN A 149 -12.84 -13.03 -21.97
C GLN A 149 -11.56 -13.68 -21.44
N THR A 150 -11.48 -15.00 -21.53
CA THR A 150 -10.22 -15.73 -21.33
C THR A 150 -9.32 -15.58 -22.56
N PRO A 151 -7.99 -15.83 -22.44
CA PRO A 151 -7.08 -15.84 -23.58
C PRO A 151 -7.48 -16.81 -24.72
N GLY A 152 -8.35 -17.80 -24.43
CA GLY A 152 -8.90 -18.73 -25.40
C GLY A 152 -10.27 -18.33 -25.98
N GLY A 153 -10.73 -17.09 -25.76
CA GLY A 153 -11.99 -16.57 -26.31
C GLY A 153 -13.25 -16.95 -25.51
N GLY A 154 -13.13 -17.70 -24.40
CA GLY A 154 -14.26 -18.03 -23.55
C GLY A 154 -14.75 -16.84 -22.73
N LEU A 155 -16.08 -16.65 -22.65
CA LEU A 155 -16.67 -15.59 -21.83
C LEU A 155 -16.59 -15.94 -20.34
N ILE A 156 -16.13 -14.98 -19.54
CA ILE A 156 -16.12 -15.08 -18.08
C ILE A 156 -17.40 -14.42 -17.54
N PRO A 157 -18.27 -15.15 -16.83
CA PRO A 157 -19.50 -14.60 -16.26
C PRO A 157 -19.20 -13.41 -15.35
N LEU A 158 -20.06 -12.39 -15.39
CA LEU A 158 -19.92 -11.17 -14.56
C LEU A 158 -19.83 -11.52 -13.07
N ALA A 159 -20.64 -12.48 -12.61
CA ALA A 159 -20.63 -12.93 -11.22
C ALA A 159 -19.26 -13.46 -10.79
N SER A 160 -18.57 -14.22 -11.64
CA SER A 160 -17.22 -14.73 -11.36
C SER A 160 -16.18 -13.62 -11.32
N ARG A 161 -16.25 -12.67 -12.26
CA ARG A 161 -15.35 -11.50 -12.29
C ARG A 161 -15.52 -10.62 -11.04
N LEU A 162 -16.75 -10.33 -10.65
CA LEU A 162 -17.06 -9.57 -9.44
C LEU A 162 -16.61 -10.32 -8.19
N SER A 163 -16.82 -11.61 -8.12
CA SER A 163 -16.38 -12.44 -6.99
C SER A 163 -14.87 -12.39 -6.79
N ILE A 164 -14.10 -12.57 -7.87
CA ILE A 164 -12.63 -12.47 -7.83
C ILE A 164 -12.20 -11.05 -7.47
N GLY A 165 -12.81 -10.03 -8.08
CA GLY A 165 -12.52 -8.63 -7.79
C GLY A 165 -12.78 -8.25 -6.34
N VAL A 166 -13.91 -8.69 -5.76
CA VAL A 166 -14.25 -8.48 -4.34
C VAL A 166 -13.28 -9.23 -3.43
N GLY A 167 -12.96 -10.50 -3.75
CA GLY A 167 -11.96 -11.26 -2.99
C GLY A 167 -10.60 -10.57 -2.98
N ALA A 168 -10.11 -10.12 -4.12
CA ALA A 168 -8.87 -9.37 -4.23
C ALA A 168 -8.93 -8.03 -3.47
N ALA A 169 -10.06 -7.32 -3.53
CA ALA A 169 -10.26 -6.06 -2.82
C ALA A 169 -10.26 -6.22 -1.28
N ILE A 170 -10.77 -7.35 -0.76
CA ILE A 170 -10.74 -7.70 0.67
C ILE A 170 -9.29 -7.93 1.13
N ILE A 171 -8.49 -8.61 0.33
CA ILE A 171 -7.09 -8.96 0.66
C ILE A 171 -6.14 -7.76 0.50
N ALA A 172 -6.42 -6.83 -0.43
CA ALA A 172 -5.53 -5.74 -0.81
C ALA A 172 -4.99 -4.89 0.36
N PRO A 173 -5.78 -4.47 1.37
CA PRO A 173 -5.26 -3.65 2.47
C PRO A 173 -4.17 -4.37 3.28
N THR A 174 -4.36 -5.64 3.59
CA THR A 174 -3.41 -6.45 4.37
C THR A 174 -2.17 -6.80 3.56
N LEU A 175 -2.32 -7.09 2.27
CA LEU A 175 -1.19 -7.28 1.35
C LEU A 175 -0.31 -6.03 1.26
N ASN A 176 -0.91 -4.86 1.10
CA ASN A 176 -0.17 -3.60 1.05
C ASN A 176 0.55 -3.31 2.38
N LEU A 177 -0.11 -3.58 3.50
CA LEU A 177 0.51 -3.39 4.80
C LEU A 177 1.74 -4.30 4.98
N ILE A 178 1.63 -5.60 4.65
CA ILE A 178 2.75 -6.54 4.72
C ILE A 178 3.87 -6.11 3.76
N SER A 179 3.55 -5.71 2.52
CA SER A 179 4.55 -5.27 1.55
C SER A 179 5.33 -4.03 2.01
N LEU A 180 4.69 -3.14 2.79
CA LEU A 180 5.32 -1.95 3.38
C LEU A 180 6.10 -2.26 4.66
N ILE A 181 5.67 -3.25 5.45
CA ILE A 181 6.37 -3.67 6.67
C ILE A 181 7.80 -4.11 6.34
N ILE A 182 8.00 -4.88 5.29
CA ILE A 182 9.32 -5.46 4.95
C ILE A 182 10.40 -4.40 4.78
N PRO A 183 10.28 -3.40 3.89
CA PRO A 183 11.30 -2.37 3.73
C PRO A 183 11.44 -1.44 4.94
N ASN A 184 10.36 -1.23 5.73
CA ASN A 184 10.44 -0.44 6.94
C ASN A 184 11.11 -1.20 8.09
N ALA A 185 10.88 -2.50 8.22
CA ALA A 185 11.59 -3.35 9.18
C ALA A 185 13.09 -3.42 8.86
N SER A 186 13.44 -3.52 7.58
CA SER A 186 14.84 -3.59 7.17
C SER A 186 15.66 -2.36 7.55
N VAL A 187 15.06 -1.17 7.51
CA VAL A 187 15.75 0.07 7.92
C VAL A 187 16.01 0.11 9.42
N LEU A 188 15.11 -0.48 10.21
CA LEU A 188 15.30 -0.60 11.67
C LEU A 188 16.33 -1.67 12.03
N LEU A 189 16.44 -2.74 11.22
CA LEU A 189 17.39 -3.84 11.46
C LEU A 189 18.79 -3.55 10.90
N PHE A 190 18.86 -2.84 9.77
CA PHE A 190 20.11 -2.60 9.03
C PHE A 190 20.23 -1.11 8.63
N PRO A 191 20.32 -0.18 9.59
CA PRO A 191 20.32 1.25 9.31
C PRO A 191 21.53 1.66 8.46
N SER A 192 22.69 1.04 8.64
CA SER A 192 23.90 1.28 7.85
C SER A 192 23.71 1.00 6.34
N TRP A 193 22.88 0.04 5.98
CA TRP A 193 22.60 -0.28 4.57
C TRP A 193 21.80 0.81 3.85
N VAL A 194 20.95 1.52 4.59
CA VAL A 194 20.12 2.60 4.05
C VAL A 194 20.91 3.90 3.90
N GLN A 195 21.79 4.20 4.84
CA GLN A 195 22.64 5.40 4.81
C GLN A 195 23.69 5.31 3.70
N THR A 196 24.28 4.14 3.48
CA THR A 196 25.29 3.91 2.44
C THR A 196 24.76 4.21 1.02
N GLY A 197 23.46 4.00 0.77
CA GLY A 197 22.84 4.29 -0.52
C GLY A 197 22.63 5.78 -0.82
N ARG A 198 22.82 6.68 0.16
CA ARG A 198 22.56 8.11 0.01
C ARG A 198 23.84 8.93 -0.25
N GLU A 199 24.99 8.48 0.22
CA GLU A 199 26.25 9.22 0.16
C GLU A 199 27.25 8.68 -0.88
N ARG A 200 27.14 7.43 -1.33
CA ARG A 200 28.05 6.87 -2.33
C ARG A 200 27.41 6.85 -3.71
N GLY A 201 28.01 7.59 -4.62
CA GLY A 201 27.69 7.60 -6.05
C GLY A 201 27.65 6.18 -6.60
N GLY A 202 26.69 5.91 -7.52
CA GLY A 202 26.28 4.61 -8.02
C GLY A 202 27.37 3.69 -8.54
N GLY A 203 28.05 2.98 -7.63
CA GLY A 203 28.96 1.89 -7.97
C GLY A 203 28.22 0.55 -8.11
N ILE A 204 28.87 -0.41 -8.75
CA ILE A 204 28.36 -1.78 -8.97
C ILE A 204 28.01 -2.45 -7.62
N GLU A 205 28.75 -2.15 -6.55
CA GLU A 205 28.52 -2.65 -5.20
C GLU A 205 27.16 -2.23 -4.63
N VAL A 206 26.77 -0.95 -4.80
CA VAL A 206 25.46 -0.44 -4.36
C VAL A 206 24.33 -1.07 -5.16
N MET A 207 24.55 -1.34 -6.44
CA MET A 207 23.57 -2.01 -7.29
C MET A 207 23.37 -3.46 -6.84
N GLY A 208 24.46 -4.18 -6.52
CA GLY A 208 24.42 -5.54 -5.96
C GLY A 208 23.64 -5.62 -4.65
N GLN A 209 23.93 -4.72 -3.70
CA GLN A 209 23.20 -4.65 -2.43
C GLN A 209 21.69 -4.40 -2.63
N ARG A 210 21.31 -3.50 -3.53
CA ARG A 210 19.90 -3.24 -3.84
C ARG A 210 19.20 -4.47 -4.42
N LEU A 211 19.89 -5.22 -5.27
CA LEU A 211 19.35 -6.42 -5.91
C LEU A 211 19.15 -7.55 -4.87
N ILE A 212 20.12 -7.77 -3.99
CA ILE A 212 20.03 -8.72 -2.87
C ILE A 212 18.87 -8.32 -1.94
N PHE A 213 18.76 -7.04 -1.62
CA PHE A 213 17.68 -6.53 -0.78
C PHE A 213 16.31 -6.73 -1.43
N MET A 214 16.17 -6.44 -2.73
CA MET A 214 14.93 -6.63 -3.48
C MET A 214 14.55 -8.11 -3.52
N LEU A 215 15.50 -9.00 -3.82
CA LEU A 215 15.25 -10.44 -3.85
C LEU A 215 14.86 -10.97 -2.47
N GLY A 216 15.57 -10.58 -1.42
CA GLY A 216 15.25 -10.92 -0.03
C GLY A 216 13.84 -10.44 0.37
N SER A 217 13.47 -9.23 -0.03
CA SER A 217 12.14 -8.68 0.24
C SER A 217 11.03 -9.48 -0.44
N VAL A 218 11.25 -9.90 -1.70
CA VAL A 218 10.29 -10.75 -2.44
C VAL A 218 10.15 -12.11 -1.78
N LEU A 219 11.26 -12.72 -1.35
CA LEU A 219 11.23 -14.01 -0.65
C LEU A 219 10.50 -13.92 0.69
N ILE A 220 10.79 -12.90 1.51
CA ILE A 220 10.11 -12.69 2.79
C ILE A 220 8.61 -12.46 2.55
N PHE A 221 8.26 -11.66 1.54
CA PHE A 221 6.86 -11.42 1.17
C PHE A 221 6.17 -12.73 0.75
N ALA A 222 6.81 -13.53 -0.10
CA ALA A 222 6.27 -14.83 -0.51
C ALA A 222 6.06 -15.78 0.70
N PHE A 223 7.00 -15.82 1.63
CA PHE A 223 6.87 -16.61 2.86
C PHE A 223 5.70 -16.14 3.73
N ALA A 224 5.52 -14.83 3.89
CA ALA A 224 4.41 -14.26 4.65
C ALA A 224 3.04 -14.57 4.02
N LEU A 225 2.98 -14.88 2.74
CA LEU A 225 1.73 -15.26 2.09
C LEU A 225 1.33 -16.73 2.27
N VAL A 226 2.28 -17.60 2.67
CA VAL A 226 2.03 -19.05 2.74
C VAL A 226 0.88 -19.43 3.68
N PRO A 227 0.81 -18.95 4.95
CA PRO A 227 -0.28 -19.31 5.85
C PRO A 227 -1.64 -18.82 5.34
N ALA A 228 -1.68 -17.59 4.81
CA ALA A 228 -2.90 -17.00 4.27
C ALA A 228 -3.37 -17.77 3.01
N ALA A 229 -2.46 -18.14 2.11
CA ALA A 229 -2.75 -18.93 0.92
C ALA A 229 -3.27 -20.34 1.28
N ALA A 230 -2.65 -20.98 2.27
CA ALA A 230 -3.09 -22.28 2.77
C ALA A 230 -4.50 -22.21 3.34
N LEU A 231 -4.81 -21.20 4.17
CA LEU A 231 -6.16 -21.02 4.73
C LEU A 231 -7.16 -20.65 3.64
N PHE A 232 -6.78 -19.77 2.69
CA PHE A 232 -7.63 -19.47 1.53
C PHE A 232 -8.03 -20.73 0.78
N ALA A 233 -7.06 -21.58 0.44
CA ALA A 233 -7.31 -22.83 -0.28
C ALA A 233 -8.18 -23.80 0.52
N LEU A 234 -7.91 -23.95 1.83
CA LEU A 234 -8.69 -24.82 2.71
C LEU A 234 -10.15 -24.36 2.79
N VAL A 235 -10.39 -23.06 3.05
CA VAL A 235 -11.74 -22.50 3.16
C VAL A 235 -12.48 -22.59 1.82
N LEU A 236 -11.80 -22.25 0.70
CA LEU A 236 -12.38 -22.34 -0.63
C LEU A 236 -12.80 -23.79 -0.95
N PHE A 237 -11.92 -24.75 -0.66
CA PHE A 237 -12.21 -26.15 -0.89
C PHE A 237 -13.38 -26.67 -0.04
N ALA A 238 -13.43 -26.29 1.24
CA ALA A 238 -14.51 -26.69 2.15
C ALA A 238 -15.84 -26.03 1.74
N MET A 239 -15.82 -24.71 1.45
CA MET A 239 -17.04 -23.95 1.18
C MET A 239 -17.67 -24.26 -0.18
N LYS A 240 -16.88 -24.60 -1.21
CA LYS A 240 -17.43 -24.98 -2.53
C LYS A 240 -18.40 -26.17 -2.50
N ILE A 241 -18.40 -26.95 -1.43
CA ILE A 241 -19.32 -28.09 -1.23
C ILE A 241 -20.70 -27.59 -0.83
N PHE A 242 -20.79 -26.48 -0.09
CA PHE A 242 -22.02 -25.97 0.51
C PHE A 242 -22.60 -24.78 -0.24
N ILE A 243 -21.75 -23.95 -0.88
CA ILE A 243 -22.14 -22.72 -1.56
C ILE A 243 -21.52 -22.63 -2.95
N SER A 244 -22.05 -21.72 -3.78
CA SER A 244 -21.46 -21.45 -5.10
C SER A 244 -20.03 -20.94 -4.99
N ILE A 245 -19.20 -21.29 -5.97
CA ILE A 245 -17.79 -20.84 -6.00
C ILE A 245 -17.68 -19.31 -5.99
N THR A 246 -18.64 -18.61 -6.57
CA THR A 246 -18.71 -17.15 -6.58
C THR A 246 -18.94 -16.53 -5.19
N ALA A 247 -19.60 -17.25 -4.28
CA ALA A 247 -19.74 -16.82 -2.89
C ALA A 247 -18.57 -17.32 -2.02
N ALA A 248 -18.01 -18.50 -2.35
CA ALA A 248 -16.90 -19.09 -1.60
C ALA A 248 -15.59 -18.26 -1.72
N VAL A 249 -15.30 -17.67 -2.87
CA VAL A 249 -14.07 -16.88 -3.10
C VAL A 249 -13.96 -15.66 -2.18
N PRO A 250 -14.94 -14.75 -2.07
CA PRO A 250 -14.85 -13.63 -1.15
C PRO A 250 -14.78 -14.06 0.32
N LEU A 251 -15.47 -15.14 0.69
CA LEU A 251 -15.42 -15.69 2.03
C LEU A 251 -14.01 -16.22 2.36
N ALA A 252 -13.43 -17.04 1.48
CA ALA A 252 -12.06 -17.53 1.63
C ALA A 252 -11.05 -16.39 1.69
N ALA A 253 -11.25 -15.32 0.89
CA ALA A 253 -10.44 -14.12 0.91
C ALA A 253 -10.51 -13.39 2.26
N ALA A 254 -11.68 -13.33 2.89
CA ALA A 254 -11.85 -12.72 4.21
C ALA A 254 -11.06 -13.50 5.28
N PHE A 255 -11.09 -14.82 5.27
CA PHE A 255 -10.28 -15.64 6.20
C PHE A 255 -8.77 -15.46 5.96
N ALA A 256 -8.33 -15.43 4.71
CA ALA A 256 -6.94 -15.14 4.38
C ALA A 256 -6.51 -13.75 4.85
N ALA A 257 -7.36 -12.75 4.65
CA ALA A 257 -7.12 -11.37 5.12
C ALA A 257 -7.00 -11.29 6.65
N MET A 258 -7.78 -12.08 7.41
CA MET A 258 -7.66 -12.14 8.87
C MET A 258 -6.31 -12.72 9.32
N VAL A 259 -5.81 -13.77 8.68
CA VAL A 259 -4.47 -14.31 8.98
C VAL A 259 -3.40 -13.27 8.69
N MET A 260 -3.43 -12.66 7.50
CA MET A 260 -2.47 -11.61 7.15
C MET A 260 -2.57 -10.39 8.07
N ALA A 261 -3.75 -10.03 8.55
CA ALA A 261 -3.92 -8.95 9.52
C ALA A 261 -3.28 -9.31 10.87
N ALA A 262 -3.39 -10.56 11.32
CA ALA A 262 -2.74 -11.03 12.54
C ALA A 262 -1.21 -11.03 12.40
N GLU A 263 -0.67 -11.49 11.27
CA GLU A 263 0.76 -11.43 10.97
C GLU A 263 1.28 -10.00 10.92
N ALA A 264 0.56 -9.10 10.23
CA ALA A 264 0.88 -7.68 10.17
C ALA A 264 0.85 -7.02 11.55
N ALA A 265 -0.16 -7.33 12.38
CA ALA A 265 -0.26 -6.81 13.74
C ALA A 265 0.94 -7.26 14.61
N PHE A 266 1.33 -8.53 14.50
CA PHE A 266 2.53 -9.05 15.18
C PHE A 266 3.80 -8.35 14.70
N ALA A 267 3.96 -8.20 13.38
CA ALA A 267 5.12 -7.54 12.80
C ALA A 267 5.21 -6.06 13.21
N VAL A 268 4.09 -5.33 13.20
CA VAL A 268 4.03 -3.93 13.65
C VAL A 268 4.37 -3.81 15.14
N TRP A 269 3.86 -4.72 15.97
CA TRP A 269 4.20 -4.74 17.39
C TRP A 269 5.69 -5.00 17.61
N TRP A 270 6.27 -5.97 16.89
CA TRP A 270 7.70 -6.27 16.95
C TRP A 270 8.55 -5.10 16.46
N MET A 271 8.20 -4.49 15.32
CA MET A 271 8.85 -3.27 14.83
C MET A 271 8.76 -2.12 15.83
N GLY A 272 7.63 -1.98 16.53
CA GLY A 272 7.48 -0.98 17.58
C GLY A 272 8.52 -1.14 18.68
N ARG A 273 8.80 -2.38 19.10
CA ARG A 273 9.86 -2.66 20.08
C ARG A 273 11.27 -2.38 19.54
N LEU A 274 11.51 -2.65 18.26
CA LEU A 274 12.77 -2.30 17.61
C LEU A 274 12.93 -0.79 17.56
N PHE A 275 11.89 -0.06 17.18
CA PHE A 275 11.90 1.40 17.11
C PHE A 275 12.18 2.04 18.47
N GLU A 276 11.62 1.51 19.57
CA GLU A 276 11.88 2.01 20.93
C GLU A 276 13.36 1.88 21.34
N ARG A 277 14.04 0.81 20.85
CA ARG A 277 15.46 0.56 21.11
C ARG A 277 16.43 1.21 20.12
N PHE A 278 15.90 1.72 19.00
CA PHE A 278 16.70 2.30 17.94
C PHE A 278 17.36 3.61 18.42
N ASP A 279 18.69 3.73 18.27
CA ASP A 279 19.46 4.92 18.65
C ASP A 279 20.36 5.35 17.49
N LEU A 280 20.05 6.51 16.90
CA LEU A 280 20.83 7.08 15.81
C LEU A 280 22.22 7.55 16.24
N SER A 281 22.39 7.95 17.51
CA SER A 281 23.66 8.50 18.01
C SER A 281 24.72 7.42 18.18
N ALA A 282 24.30 6.18 18.50
CA ALA A 282 25.22 5.04 18.67
C ALA A 282 25.80 4.57 17.32
N GLU A 283 25.10 4.76 16.21
CA GLU A 283 25.51 4.27 14.89
C GLU A 283 26.31 5.28 14.06
N SER A 284 26.23 6.58 14.40
CA SER A 284 27.07 7.61 13.75
C SER A 284 28.53 7.56 14.19
N LEU A 285 28.86 6.77 15.22
CA LEU A 285 30.21 6.60 15.80
C LEU A 285 30.90 5.31 15.39
N SER A 286 30.25 4.41 14.64
CA SER A 286 30.80 3.18 14.09
C SER A 286 31.05 3.29 12.58
#